data_559174bd077ee51fecf11cdd0bd08347
#
_entry.id   559174bd077ee51fecf11cdd0bd08347
#
_cell.length_a   1.000
_cell.length_b   1.000
_cell.length_c   1.000
_cell.angle_alpha   90.00
_cell.angle_beta   90.00
_cell.angle_gamma   90.00
#
_symmetry.space_group_name_H-M   'P 1'
#
loop_
_entity.id
_entity.type
_entity.pdbx_description
1 polymer ?
#
loop_
_entity_poly.entity_id
_entity_poly.type
_entity_poly.pdbx_seq_one_letter_code
_entity_poly.pdbx_strand_id
1 'polypeptide(L)'
;MAMNQLKEALETLKDTGVRITPQRHAILEYLINSMSHPTADEIYKALEGKFPNMSVATVYNNLRVFREVGLVKELTYGDASARFDFVTTHHYHVICESCGKIVDFHYPGLDEVEHLASHVTGFKVNNHRLEIYGTCPECTSNEVH
;
A
#
# COMPACT_ATOMS: atom_id res chain seq x y z
N MET A 1 4.78 7.06 10.02
CA MET A 1 5.78 7.98 9.51
C MET A 1 6.22 7.60 8.12
N ALA A 2 6.51 8.59 7.28
CA ALA A 2 6.80 8.37 5.85
C ALA A 2 7.97 7.40 5.60
N MET A 3 9.02 7.46 6.42
CA MET A 3 10.17 6.57 6.24
C MET A 3 9.82 5.11 6.46
N ASN A 4 8.95 4.83 7.42
CA ASN A 4 8.50 3.46 7.67
C ASN A 4 7.62 2.95 6.54
N GLN A 5 6.77 3.81 5.98
CA GLN A 5 5.92 3.47 4.84
C GLN A 5 6.75 3.13 3.61
N LEU A 6 7.79 3.92 3.35
CA LEU A 6 8.68 3.67 2.22
C LEU A 6 9.39 2.34 2.37
N LYS A 7 9.94 2.07 3.55
CA LYS A 7 10.63 0.80 3.82
C LYS A 7 9.70 -0.39 3.62
N GLU A 8 8.49 -0.32 4.12
CA GLU A 8 7.49 -1.39 3.96
C GLU A 8 7.10 -1.59 2.51
N ALA A 9 6.92 -0.49 1.77
CA ALA A 9 6.60 -0.58 0.35
C ALA A 9 7.72 -1.25 -0.43
N LEU A 10 8.97 -0.90 -0.13
CA LEU A 10 10.13 -1.52 -0.78
C LEU A 10 10.23 -3.01 -0.46
N GLU A 11 9.93 -3.39 0.77
CA GLU A 11 9.89 -4.79 1.17
C GLU A 11 8.79 -5.56 0.43
N THR A 12 7.62 -4.94 0.26
CA THR A 12 6.52 -5.54 -0.51
C THR A 12 6.94 -5.78 -1.95
N LEU A 13 7.61 -4.82 -2.58
CA LEU A 13 8.11 -4.99 -3.95
C LEU A 13 9.09 -6.13 -4.04
N LYS A 14 10.02 -6.19 -3.10
CA LYS A 14 11.03 -7.25 -3.06
C LYS A 14 10.38 -8.62 -2.89
N ASP A 15 9.42 -8.73 -1.99
CA ASP A 15 8.73 -9.99 -1.71
C ASP A 15 7.89 -10.47 -2.89
N THR A 16 7.39 -9.55 -3.72
CA THR A 16 6.62 -9.89 -4.92
C THR A 16 7.50 -10.09 -6.15
N GLY A 17 8.82 -10.01 -5.99
CA GLY A 17 9.76 -10.23 -7.08
C GLY A 17 9.98 -9.03 -7.98
N VAL A 18 9.52 -7.87 -7.59
CA VAL A 18 9.68 -6.64 -8.36
C VAL A 18 11.03 -6.01 -8.04
N ARG A 19 11.80 -5.72 -9.07
CA ARG A 19 13.12 -5.10 -8.92
C ARG A 19 12.98 -3.65 -8.46
N ILE A 20 13.77 -3.27 -7.47
CA ILE A 20 13.83 -1.88 -7.00
C ILE A 20 14.90 -1.15 -7.81
N THR A 21 14.46 -0.12 -8.55
CA THR A 21 15.36 0.74 -9.31
C THR A 21 15.33 2.14 -8.68
N PRO A 22 16.35 2.98 -8.95
CA PRO A 22 16.33 4.36 -8.44
C PRO A 22 15.08 5.13 -8.84
N GLN A 23 14.58 4.92 -10.05
CA GLN A 23 13.35 5.57 -10.52
C GLN A 23 12.13 5.10 -9.74
N ARG A 24 12.00 3.80 -9.52
CA ARG A 24 10.89 3.25 -8.72
C ARG A 24 10.92 3.75 -7.29
N HIS A 25 12.11 3.78 -6.71
CA HIS A 25 12.28 4.31 -5.35
C HIS A 25 11.83 5.77 -5.27
N ALA A 26 12.24 6.59 -6.23
CA ALA A 26 11.90 8.02 -6.24
C ALA A 26 10.41 8.25 -6.44
N ILE A 27 9.75 7.47 -7.31
CA ILE A 27 8.32 7.59 -7.54
C ILE A 27 7.53 7.22 -6.28
N LEU A 28 7.91 6.13 -5.62
CA LEU A 28 7.28 5.73 -4.36
C LEU A 28 7.45 6.78 -3.27
N GLU A 29 8.66 7.31 -3.13
CA GLU A 29 8.94 8.33 -2.13
C GLU A 29 8.10 9.58 -2.37
N TYR A 30 7.99 9.99 -3.63
CA TYR A 30 7.16 11.13 -3.98
C TYR A 30 5.69 10.91 -3.62
N LEU A 31 5.15 9.73 -3.94
CA LEU A 31 3.77 9.38 -3.64
C LEU A 31 3.49 9.36 -2.14
N ILE A 32 4.40 8.78 -1.37
CA ILE A 32 4.23 8.67 0.08
C ILE A 32 4.25 10.05 0.73
N ASN A 33 5.11 10.95 0.24
CA ASN A 33 5.23 12.29 0.79
C ASN A 33 4.19 13.26 0.25
N SER A 34 3.47 12.88 -0.80
CA SER A 34 2.47 13.74 -1.42
C SER A 34 1.20 13.78 -0.56
N MET A 35 0.72 14.98 -0.30
CA MET A 35 -0.54 15.19 0.42
C MET A 35 -1.73 15.30 -0.54
N SER A 36 -1.46 15.37 -1.83
CA SER A 36 -2.47 15.43 -2.89
C SER A 36 -2.32 14.19 -3.75
N HIS A 37 -3.41 13.77 -4.38
CA HIS A 37 -3.37 12.62 -5.28
C HIS A 37 -2.78 13.05 -6.63
N PRO A 38 -1.48 12.80 -6.87
CA PRO A 38 -0.85 13.31 -8.09
C PRO A 38 -1.21 12.50 -9.33
N THR A 39 -1.16 13.18 -10.47
CA THR A 39 -1.23 12.52 -11.78
C THR A 39 0.17 12.05 -12.18
N ALA A 40 0.25 11.18 -13.19
CA ALA A 40 1.54 10.74 -13.71
C ALA A 40 2.36 11.93 -14.24
N ASP A 41 1.70 12.91 -14.86
CA ASP A 41 2.37 14.13 -15.36
C ASP A 41 2.96 14.95 -14.22
N GLU A 42 2.23 15.08 -13.12
CA GLU A 42 2.72 15.83 -11.96
C GLU A 42 3.94 15.14 -11.35
N ILE A 43 3.91 13.82 -11.25
CA ILE A 43 5.06 13.04 -10.75
C ILE A 43 6.25 13.22 -11.68
N TYR A 44 6.02 13.12 -12.99
CA TYR A 44 7.06 13.29 -13.99
C TYR A 44 7.73 14.66 -13.85
N LYS A 45 6.94 15.72 -13.76
CA LYS A 45 7.49 17.08 -13.63
C LYS A 45 8.30 17.26 -12.38
N ALA A 46 7.87 16.64 -11.29
CA ALA A 46 8.60 16.72 -10.03
C ALA A 46 9.94 16.01 -10.07
N LEU A 47 10.07 14.96 -10.87
CA LEU A 47 11.27 14.12 -10.91
C LEU A 47 12.12 14.30 -12.16
N GLU A 48 11.68 15.06 -13.16
CA GLU A 48 12.40 15.18 -14.43
C GLU A 48 13.82 15.75 -14.27
N GLY A 49 14.02 16.65 -13.31
CA GLY A 49 15.33 17.22 -13.06
C GLY A 49 16.33 16.20 -12.51
N LYS A 50 15.83 15.22 -11.80
CA LYS A 50 16.65 14.17 -11.19
C LYS A 50 16.88 13.00 -12.15
N PHE A 51 15.96 12.76 -13.06
CA PHE A 51 16.02 11.66 -14.02
C PHE A 51 15.74 12.19 -15.43
N PRO A 52 16.74 12.82 -16.09
CA PRO A 52 16.52 13.48 -17.39
C PRO A 52 16.06 12.54 -18.51
N ASN A 53 16.38 11.25 -18.39
CA ASN A 53 16.01 10.25 -19.41
C ASN A 53 14.68 9.56 -19.13
N MET A 54 14.03 9.90 -18.03
CA MET A 54 12.74 9.30 -17.69
C MET A 54 11.63 9.99 -18.48
N SER A 55 10.70 9.21 -19.00
CA SER A 55 9.54 9.74 -19.72
C SER A 55 8.28 9.61 -18.85
N VAL A 56 7.21 10.29 -19.26
CA VAL A 56 5.90 10.14 -18.62
C VAL A 56 5.44 8.67 -18.71
N ALA A 57 5.71 8.02 -19.83
CA ALA A 57 5.38 6.61 -20.02
C ALA A 57 6.08 5.73 -19.00
N THR A 58 7.34 6.04 -18.66
CA THR A 58 8.08 5.34 -17.62
C THR A 58 7.41 5.47 -16.26
N VAL A 59 6.99 6.70 -15.93
CA VAL A 59 6.27 6.95 -14.67
C VAL A 59 4.98 6.12 -14.63
N TYR A 60 4.22 6.16 -15.71
CA TYR A 60 2.96 5.44 -15.81
C TYR A 60 3.14 3.93 -15.68
N ASN A 61 4.17 3.38 -16.33
CA ASN A 61 4.47 1.95 -16.25
C ASN A 61 4.83 1.53 -14.82
N ASN A 62 5.59 2.36 -14.12
CA ASN A 62 5.94 2.09 -12.73
C ASN A 62 4.73 2.17 -11.82
N LEU A 63 3.84 3.13 -12.05
CA LEU A 63 2.59 3.24 -11.29
C LEU A 63 1.71 2.02 -11.50
N ARG A 64 1.70 1.47 -12.71
CA ARG A 64 0.96 0.25 -13.03
C ARG A 64 1.49 -0.94 -12.24
N VAL A 65 2.83 -1.07 -12.16
CA VAL A 65 3.46 -2.12 -11.35
C VAL A 65 3.04 -1.99 -9.89
N PHE A 66 3.09 -0.76 -9.35
CA PHE A 66 2.71 -0.52 -7.96
C PHE A 66 1.24 -0.84 -7.71
N ARG A 67 0.38 -0.55 -8.69
CA ARG A 67 -1.05 -0.89 -8.60
C ARG A 67 -1.26 -2.40 -8.56
N GLU A 68 -0.55 -3.12 -9.41
CA GLU A 68 -0.66 -4.59 -9.47
C GLU A 68 -0.24 -5.27 -8.17
N VAL A 69 0.73 -4.70 -7.45
CA VAL A 69 1.16 -5.26 -6.17
C VAL A 69 0.42 -4.66 -4.97
N GLY A 70 -0.56 -3.80 -5.22
CA GLY A 70 -1.42 -3.27 -4.16
C GLY A 70 -0.88 -2.08 -3.40
N LEU A 71 0.19 -1.45 -3.87
CA LEU A 71 0.78 -0.28 -3.20
C LEU A 71 0.14 1.04 -3.58
N VAL A 72 -0.51 1.09 -4.73
CA VAL A 72 -1.08 2.32 -5.28
C VAL A 72 -2.48 2.04 -5.79
N LYS A 73 -3.37 3.00 -5.57
CA LYS A 73 -4.73 2.98 -6.07
C LYS A 73 -4.84 4.03 -7.18
N GLU A 74 -5.46 3.67 -8.29
CA GLU A 74 -5.74 4.60 -9.38
C GLU A 74 -7.14 5.15 -9.23
N LEU A 75 -7.25 6.48 -9.20
CA LEU A 75 -8.52 7.17 -9.02
C LEU A 75 -8.87 7.89 -10.32
N THR A 76 -10.04 7.60 -10.87
CA THR A 76 -10.51 8.21 -12.10
C THR A 76 -11.82 8.95 -11.82
N TYR A 77 -11.85 10.23 -12.15
CA TYR A 77 -13.02 11.07 -11.95
C TYR A 77 -13.45 11.64 -13.30
N GLY A 78 -14.47 11.03 -13.90
CA GLY A 78 -15.00 11.51 -15.17
C GLY A 78 -13.94 11.46 -16.28
N ASP A 79 -13.80 12.58 -17.01
CA ASP A 79 -12.84 12.71 -18.11
C ASP A 79 -11.47 13.23 -17.66
N ALA A 80 -11.29 13.46 -16.36
CA ALA A 80 -10.03 13.96 -15.84
C ALA A 80 -8.94 12.89 -15.91
N SER A 81 -7.68 13.33 -15.90
CA SER A 81 -6.54 12.44 -15.83
C SER A 81 -6.58 11.60 -14.58
N ALA A 82 -6.14 10.35 -14.69
CA ALA A 82 -6.09 9.46 -13.54
C ALA A 82 -5.14 10.00 -12.49
N ARG A 83 -5.54 9.89 -11.23
CA ARG A 83 -4.75 10.27 -10.09
C ARG A 83 -4.36 9.02 -9.32
N PHE A 84 -3.28 9.12 -8.59
CA PHE A 84 -2.71 7.97 -7.91
C PHE A 84 -2.55 8.28 -6.42
N ASP A 85 -2.95 7.33 -5.61
CA ASP A 85 -2.89 7.46 -4.17
C ASP A 85 -2.13 6.27 -3.59
N PHE A 86 -1.15 6.57 -2.73
CA PHE A 86 -0.43 5.52 -2.04
C PHE A 86 -1.36 4.89 -1.01
N VAL A 87 -1.52 3.58 -1.12
CA VAL A 87 -2.35 2.84 -0.18
C VAL A 87 -1.54 2.65 1.10
N THR A 88 -1.97 3.31 2.18
CA THR A 88 -1.41 3.04 3.49
C THR A 88 -1.73 1.59 3.80
N THR A 89 -0.71 0.74 3.75
CA THR A 89 -0.88 -0.66 4.11
C THR A 89 -1.22 -0.72 5.57
N HIS A 90 -2.44 -1.08 5.87
CA HIS A 90 -2.84 -1.32 7.23
C HIS A 90 -2.12 -2.57 7.72
N HIS A 91 -1.40 -2.43 8.81
CA HIS A 91 -0.83 -3.57 9.51
C HIS A 91 -1.96 -4.27 10.22
N TYR A 92 -2.24 -5.48 9.82
CA TYR A 92 -3.14 -6.33 10.55
C TYR A 92 -2.30 -7.26 11.42
N HIS A 93 -2.84 -7.64 12.55
CA HIS A 93 -2.12 -8.45 13.51
C HIS A 93 -2.85 -9.77 13.72
N VAL A 94 -2.08 -10.86 13.71
CA VAL A 94 -2.56 -12.16 14.12
C VAL A 94 -1.94 -12.43 15.50
N ILE A 95 -2.77 -12.67 16.49
CA ILE A 95 -2.35 -12.80 17.88
C ILE A 95 -2.59 -14.24 18.35
N CYS A 96 -1.55 -14.87 18.89
CA CYS A 96 -1.69 -16.18 19.45
C CYS A 96 -2.30 -16.07 20.86
N GLU A 97 -3.45 -16.69 21.04
CA GLU A 97 -4.15 -16.68 22.33
C GLU A 97 -3.43 -17.48 23.40
N SER A 98 -2.57 -18.42 23.01
CA SER A 98 -1.86 -19.28 23.94
C SER A 98 -0.57 -18.67 24.48
N CYS A 99 0.28 -18.14 23.60
CA CYS A 99 1.58 -17.61 23.99
C CYS A 99 1.73 -16.10 23.84
N GLY A 100 0.74 -15.43 23.25
CA GLY A 100 0.78 -13.98 23.07
C GLY A 100 1.61 -13.50 21.90
N LYS A 101 2.16 -14.41 21.11
CA LYS A 101 2.96 -14.03 19.93
C LYS A 101 2.11 -13.23 18.97
N ILE A 102 2.66 -12.14 18.44
CA ILE A 102 1.99 -11.27 17.48
C ILE A 102 2.75 -11.31 16.17
N VAL A 103 2.05 -11.59 15.08
CA VAL A 103 2.62 -11.62 13.74
C VAL A 103 1.87 -10.61 12.87
N ASP A 104 2.61 -9.76 12.18
CA ASP A 104 2.02 -8.79 11.27
C ASP A 104 1.78 -9.44 9.92
N PHE A 105 0.69 -9.04 9.26
CA PHE A 105 0.48 -9.38 7.86
C PHE A 105 -0.17 -8.21 7.15
N HIS A 106 0.02 -8.16 5.84
CA HIS A 106 -0.45 -7.08 5.00
C HIS A 106 -1.53 -7.59 4.05
N TYR A 107 -2.66 -6.90 4.03
CA TYR A 107 -3.74 -7.22 3.11
C TYR A 107 -4.39 -5.93 2.64
N PRO A 108 -4.32 -5.60 1.35
CA PRO A 108 -4.79 -4.30 0.86
C PRO A 108 -6.30 -4.24 0.59
N GLY A 109 -7.05 -5.29 0.81
CA GLY A 109 -8.39 -5.44 0.27
C GLY A 109 -9.57 -5.06 1.15
N LEU A 110 -9.39 -4.34 2.26
CA LEU A 110 -10.51 -4.06 3.16
C LEU A 110 -11.18 -2.69 2.97
N ASP A 111 -10.85 -1.98 1.89
CA ASP A 111 -11.53 -0.72 1.55
C ASP A 111 -13.02 -0.94 1.33
N GLU A 112 -13.42 -2.08 0.80
CA GLU A 112 -14.82 -2.42 0.57
C GLU A 112 -15.63 -2.44 1.85
N VAL A 113 -15.04 -2.91 2.94
CA VAL A 113 -15.68 -2.94 4.24
C VAL A 113 -15.95 -1.51 4.72
N GLU A 114 -14.99 -0.61 4.52
CA GLU A 114 -15.14 0.80 4.88
C GLU A 114 -16.25 1.47 4.07
N HIS A 115 -16.30 1.20 2.77
CA HIS A 115 -17.34 1.73 1.90
C HIS A 115 -18.73 1.21 2.29
N LEU A 116 -18.83 -0.07 2.59
CA LEU A 116 -20.08 -0.66 3.02
C LEU A 116 -20.54 -0.07 4.34
N ALA A 117 -19.63 0.05 5.29
CA ALA A 117 -19.95 0.65 6.59
C ALA A 117 -20.46 2.08 6.46
N SER A 118 -19.80 2.86 5.59
CA SER A 118 -20.21 4.24 5.33
C SER A 118 -21.61 4.30 4.73
N HIS A 119 -21.87 3.41 3.75
CA HIS A 119 -23.16 3.39 3.05
C HIS A 119 -24.31 2.97 3.96
N VAL A 120 -24.10 1.93 4.76
CA VAL A 120 -25.15 1.37 5.62
C VAL A 120 -25.45 2.27 6.80
N THR A 121 -24.43 2.90 7.38
CA THR A 121 -24.58 3.68 8.62
C THR A 121 -24.68 5.18 8.39
N GLY A 122 -24.27 5.67 7.23
CA GLY A 122 -24.21 7.10 6.96
C GLY A 122 -23.00 7.79 7.60
N PHE A 123 -22.10 7.03 8.21
CA PHE A 123 -20.89 7.58 8.81
C PHE A 123 -19.89 7.98 7.74
N LYS A 124 -19.12 9.02 8.02
CA LYS A 124 -17.93 9.33 7.24
C LYS A 124 -16.79 8.47 7.80
N VAL A 125 -16.54 7.33 7.17
CA VAL A 125 -15.56 6.37 7.66
C VAL A 125 -14.15 6.85 7.34
N ASN A 126 -13.27 6.85 8.32
CA ASN A 126 -11.90 7.31 8.17
C ASN A 126 -10.90 6.15 8.10
N ASN A 127 -11.07 5.13 8.92
CA ASN A 127 -10.17 3.99 8.95
C ASN A 127 -10.85 2.80 9.62
N HIS A 128 -10.13 1.69 9.69
CA HIS A 128 -10.58 0.51 10.39
C HIS A 128 -9.40 -0.18 11.06
N ARG A 129 -9.70 -1.11 11.94
CA ARG A 129 -8.69 -1.90 12.63
C ARG A 129 -9.12 -3.36 12.57
N LEU A 130 -8.18 -4.25 12.30
CA LEU A 130 -8.45 -5.68 12.25
C LEU A 130 -7.42 -6.43 13.07
N GLU A 131 -7.89 -7.26 13.98
CA GLU A 131 -7.06 -8.16 14.75
C GLU A 131 -7.65 -9.56 14.61
N ILE A 132 -6.78 -10.54 14.36
CA ILE A 132 -7.20 -11.94 14.20
C ILE A 132 -6.57 -12.73 15.34
N TYR A 133 -7.36 -13.59 15.95
CA TYR A 133 -6.94 -14.38 17.11
C TYR A 133 -6.94 -15.85 16.75
N GLY A 134 -5.91 -16.56 17.17
CA GLY A 134 -5.81 -17.98 16.91
C GLY A 134 -4.67 -18.61 17.70
N THR A 135 -4.20 -19.75 17.25
CA THR A 135 -3.11 -20.48 17.88
C THR A 135 -1.95 -20.56 16.89
N CYS A 136 -0.77 -20.09 17.30
CA CYS A 136 0.39 -20.07 16.41
C CYS A 136 0.85 -21.51 16.10
N PRO A 137 1.66 -21.68 15.01
CA PRO A 137 2.10 -23.04 14.62
C PRO A 137 2.81 -23.80 15.74
N GLU A 138 3.62 -23.11 16.53
CA GLU A 138 4.33 -23.75 17.64
C GLU A 138 3.37 -24.24 18.73
N CYS A 139 2.39 -23.42 19.10
CA CYS A 139 1.39 -23.79 20.09
C CYS A 139 0.44 -24.86 19.56
N THR A 140 0.10 -24.81 18.27
CA THR A 140 -0.72 -25.82 17.64
C THR A 140 -0.03 -27.18 17.69
N SER A 141 1.28 -27.21 17.41
CA SER A 141 2.05 -28.45 17.48
C SER A 141 2.08 -29.02 18.90
N ASN A 142 2.11 -28.13 19.92
CA ASN A 142 2.14 -28.55 21.31
C ASN A 142 0.77 -29.03 21.83
N GLU A 143 -0.31 -28.65 21.16
CA GLU A 143 -1.66 -29.02 21.55
C GLU A 143 -2.07 -30.43 21.09
N VAL A 144 -1.31 -31.02 20.20
CA VAL A 144 -1.60 -32.35 19.67
C VAL A 144 -1.09 -33.41 20.66
N HIS A 145 -1.98 -33.91 21.45
CA HIS A 145 -1.68 -34.95 22.43
C HIS A 145 -2.53 -36.16 22.21
#